data_2b86261fa6cc32e833e556432b1054f9
#
_entry.id   2b86261fa6cc32e833e556432b1054f9
#
_cell.length_a   1.000
_cell.length_b   1.000
_cell.length_c   1.000
_cell.angle_alpha   90.00
_cell.angle_beta   90.00
_cell.angle_gamma   90.00
#
_symmetry.space_group_name_H-M   'P 1'
#
loop_
_entity.id
_entity.type
_entity.pdbx_description
1 polymer ?
#
loop_
_entity_poly.entity_id
_entity_poly.type
_entity_poly.pdbx_seq_one_letter_code
_entity_poly.pdbx_strand_id
1 'polypeptide(L)'
;MLVQTMLIRMMLLGLLLAGTFSAASFAATASILLSPKAGPPTSKTTATGSGFSSGETVTVTFDAAASGSATADGSGNFTLDLTVAKSAQPGTHNVQATGLASGLAASTTFLVQTNWPSFKNSAARTSVNAFENTITTSNATRLSLAWQGSMGDLVDFSSPAVVNGVVYVGSFDGKLYAFNANGCGAQDICQPLWSGATGNDITSSPAVANGVVYIGSADHKLYAFPAKGCGKSTCRPLWTGSTGSGILESSPLVVNGVVYIGSFDKKFYAFAASGCGSSTCNPLWTATTGGQITSSPAFAAGVVYVGSQDGKLYAFNASGCGASTCSPLWTAQAGSSIVESGPAVSNGIVYVGSFDKDLYAFNAAGCGQSTCQPLWTGTTGPFVSSSPAVANGIVYVGDGDSLFYAFRAAGCGSATCSPVWTGQAIGAQAAITSAPAVADGLVYVSENNGMVMVFNANGCGTSFCFPITQLLTLNEQIVSSSPAVVNGSVYVGSANQNEAPIGRLYVYKLR
;
A
#
# COMPACT_ATOMS: atom_id res chain seq x y z
N MET A 1 5.29 -58.05 -70.03
CA MET A 1 6.19 -58.83 -70.91
C MET A 1 7.58 -58.67 -70.36
N LEU A 2 8.05 -59.79 -69.90
CA LEU A 2 9.41 -60.29 -69.75
C LEU A 2 10.39 -59.43 -68.88
N VAL A 3 10.71 -59.89 -67.73
CA VAL A 3 11.47 -61.11 -67.35
C VAL A 3 12.96 -60.80 -67.18
N GLN A 4 13.38 -61.04 -65.95
CA GLN A 4 14.51 -61.84 -65.48
C GLN A 4 15.88 -61.18 -65.34
N THR A 5 16.27 -61.14 -64.08
CA THR A 5 17.45 -61.82 -63.47
C THR A 5 18.84 -61.52 -64.06
N MET A 6 19.71 -61.01 -63.18
CA MET A 6 21.01 -61.67 -62.95
C MET A 6 21.67 -61.24 -61.62
N LEU A 7 21.81 -62.23 -60.74
CA LEU A 7 22.79 -62.29 -59.65
C LEU A 7 24.18 -62.42 -60.26
N ILE A 8 25.18 -61.68 -59.75
CA ILE A 8 26.58 -62.18 -59.63
C ILE A 8 27.31 -61.46 -58.48
N ARG A 9 27.91 -62.26 -57.70
CA ARG A 9 28.81 -62.02 -56.55
C ARG A 9 29.95 -61.06 -56.86
N MET A 10 30.39 -60.33 -55.84
CA MET A 10 31.81 -60.25 -55.46
C MET A 10 31.93 -59.61 -54.06
N MET A 11 32.34 -60.40 -53.17
CA MET A 11 33.45 -60.42 -52.21
C MET A 11 33.92 -59.04 -51.65
N LEU A 12 33.84 -59.02 -50.34
CA LEU A 12 34.76 -58.47 -49.33
C LEU A 12 35.85 -57.49 -49.80
N LEU A 13 35.72 -56.26 -49.26
CA LEU A 13 36.89 -55.59 -48.66
C LEU A 13 36.35 -54.77 -47.48
N GLY A 14 36.58 -55.27 -46.27
CA GLY A 14 36.26 -54.55 -45.03
C GLY A 14 37.24 -53.38 -44.88
N LEU A 15 36.72 -52.17 -44.86
CA LEU A 15 37.40 -51.00 -44.29
C LEU A 15 36.61 -50.62 -43.02
N LEU A 16 37.15 -51.02 -41.86
CA LEU A 16 36.75 -50.44 -40.57
C LEU A 16 37.10 -48.94 -40.58
N LEU A 17 36.17 -48.10 -40.95
CA LEU A 17 36.17 -46.72 -40.48
C LEU A 17 35.63 -46.71 -39.06
N ALA A 18 36.52 -46.72 -38.06
CA ALA A 18 36.21 -46.33 -36.71
C ALA A 18 35.91 -44.80 -36.73
N GLY A 19 34.66 -44.47 -37.05
CA GLY A 19 34.15 -43.11 -36.83
C GLY A 19 34.14 -42.89 -35.32
N THR A 20 35.09 -42.12 -34.82
CA THR A 20 35.00 -41.48 -33.51
C THR A 20 33.81 -40.56 -33.57
N PHE A 21 32.63 -41.04 -33.11
CA PHE A 21 31.56 -40.14 -32.72
C PHE A 21 32.12 -39.30 -31.55
N SER A 22 32.64 -38.14 -31.88
CA SER A 22 32.83 -37.09 -30.91
C SER A 22 31.42 -36.73 -30.45
N ALA A 23 31.04 -37.23 -29.27
CA ALA A 23 29.85 -36.73 -28.59
C ALA A 23 30.11 -35.24 -28.39
N ALA A 24 29.43 -34.41 -29.19
CA ALA A 24 29.38 -33.01 -28.91
C ALA A 24 28.77 -32.91 -27.50
N SER A 25 29.64 -32.68 -26.53
CA SER A 25 29.19 -32.28 -25.21
C SER A 25 28.49 -30.94 -25.40
N PHE A 26 27.16 -30.97 -25.40
CA PHE A 26 26.42 -29.73 -25.19
C PHE A 26 26.94 -29.16 -23.86
N ALA A 27 27.73 -28.10 -23.95
CA ALA A 27 28.15 -27.38 -22.77
C ALA A 27 26.87 -26.99 -22.02
N ALA A 28 26.66 -27.54 -20.84
CA ALA A 28 25.52 -27.18 -20.03
C ALA A 28 25.60 -25.67 -19.79
N THR A 29 24.62 -24.93 -20.27
CA THR A 29 24.56 -23.48 -20.03
C THR A 29 24.15 -23.28 -18.57
N ALA A 30 24.98 -22.59 -17.81
CA ALA A 30 24.66 -22.23 -16.43
C ALA A 30 23.35 -21.42 -16.38
N SER A 31 22.54 -21.66 -15.39
CA SER A 31 21.28 -20.92 -15.15
C SER A 31 21.13 -20.54 -13.68
N ILE A 32 20.36 -19.46 -13.42
CA ILE A 32 19.97 -19.02 -12.08
C ILE A 32 18.50 -18.57 -12.10
N LEU A 33 17.75 -18.97 -11.08
CA LEU A 33 16.36 -18.56 -10.82
C LEU A 33 16.25 -18.03 -9.41
N LEU A 34 15.32 -17.08 -9.21
CA LEU A 34 14.98 -16.51 -7.89
C LEU A 34 13.53 -16.82 -7.54
N SER A 35 13.28 -17.10 -6.25
CA SER A 35 11.93 -17.27 -5.71
C SER A 35 11.86 -16.68 -4.29
N PRO A 36 11.08 -15.61 -4.08
CA PRO A 36 10.38 -14.76 -5.06
C PRO A 36 11.34 -13.91 -5.93
N LYS A 37 10.83 -13.39 -7.07
CA LYS A 37 11.59 -12.50 -8.00
C LYS A 37 11.45 -11.02 -7.69
N ALA A 38 10.67 -10.66 -6.67
CA ALA A 38 10.43 -9.28 -6.26
C ALA A 38 10.17 -9.20 -4.76
N GLY A 39 10.51 -8.06 -4.17
CA GLY A 39 10.25 -7.77 -2.76
C GLY A 39 10.85 -6.44 -2.32
N PRO A 40 10.54 -5.99 -1.10
CA PRO A 40 11.14 -4.78 -0.53
C PRO A 40 12.62 -4.99 -0.16
N PRO A 41 13.36 -3.90 0.15
CA PRO A 41 14.62 -4.01 0.86
C PRO A 41 14.49 -4.91 2.10
N THR A 42 15.54 -5.64 2.46
CA THR A 42 15.59 -6.65 3.55
C THR A 42 14.75 -7.92 3.33
N SER A 43 14.03 -8.06 2.22
CA SER A 43 13.34 -9.30 1.91
C SER A 43 14.30 -10.43 1.59
N LYS A 44 13.83 -11.67 1.75
CA LYS A 44 14.58 -12.87 1.40
C LYS A 44 14.13 -13.40 0.05
N THR A 45 15.08 -13.95 -0.72
CA THR A 45 14.82 -14.71 -1.94
C THR A 45 15.77 -15.90 -1.99
N THR A 46 15.30 -17.03 -2.48
CA THR A 46 16.14 -18.21 -2.68
C THR A 46 16.61 -18.23 -4.14
N ALA A 47 17.93 -18.26 -4.33
CA ALA A 47 18.58 -18.47 -5.62
C ALA A 47 18.81 -19.97 -5.82
N THR A 48 18.32 -20.51 -6.94
CA THR A 48 18.61 -21.89 -7.39
C THR A 48 19.33 -21.81 -8.72
N GLY A 49 20.46 -22.50 -8.83
CA GLY A 49 21.23 -22.55 -10.07
C GLY A 49 21.50 -23.96 -10.54
N SER A 50 21.75 -24.12 -11.84
CA SER A 50 22.11 -25.40 -12.45
C SER A 50 23.14 -25.21 -13.57
N GLY A 51 23.80 -26.30 -13.96
CA GLY A 51 24.77 -26.30 -15.06
C GLY A 51 26.18 -25.82 -14.69
N PHE A 52 26.50 -25.70 -13.40
CA PHE A 52 27.83 -25.42 -12.87
C PHE A 52 28.68 -26.70 -12.77
N SER A 53 29.99 -26.57 -12.56
CA SER A 53 30.85 -27.75 -12.36
C SER A 53 30.56 -28.40 -11.00
N SER A 54 30.55 -29.74 -10.98
CA SER A 54 30.35 -30.53 -9.76
C SER A 54 31.38 -30.17 -8.68
N GLY A 55 30.90 -29.85 -7.49
CA GLY A 55 31.71 -29.53 -6.31
C GLY A 55 32.40 -28.18 -6.32
N GLU A 56 32.19 -27.32 -7.34
CA GLU A 56 32.75 -25.98 -7.36
C GLU A 56 32.00 -25.01 -6.44
N THR A 57 32.73 -24.02 -5.95
CA THR A 57 32.11 -22.88 -5.25
C THR A 57 31.50 -21.93 -6.28
N VAL A 58 30.21 -21.68 -6.12
CA VAL A 58 29.45 -20.67 -6.91
C VAL A 58 29.24 -19.44 -6.03
N THR A 59 29.75 -18.31 -6.47
CA THR A 59 29.50 -17.00 -5.82
C THR A 59 28.29 -16.33 -6.43
N VAL A 60 27.44 -15.72 -5.59
CA VAL A 60 26.28 -14.95 -6.04
C VAL A 60 26.44 -13.50 -5.65
N THR A 61 26.26 -12.59 -6.62
CA THR A 61 26.30 -11.13 -6.43
C THR A 61 24.95 -10.52 -6.69
N PHE A 62 24.67 -9.41 -6.01
CA PHE A 62 23.51 -8.52 -6.24
C PHE A 62 24.09 -7.15 -6.60
N ASP A 63 23.87 -6.66 -7.84
CA ASP A 63 24.50 -5.46 -8.43
C ASP A 63 26.02 -5.45 -8.26
N ALA A 64 26.68 -6.57 -8.59
CA ALA A 64 28.10 -6.79 -8.41
C ALA A 64 28.61 -6.86 -6.96
N ALA A 65 27.80 -6.55 -5.95
CA ALA A 65 28.16 -6.74 -4.54
C ALA A 65 27.97 -8.21 -4.14
N ALA A 66 28.97 -8.78 -3.43
CA ALA A 66 28.89 -10.15 -2.94
C ALA A 66 27.68 -10.34 -2.00
N SER A 67 26.85 -11.34 -2.29
CA SER A 67 25.66 -11.65 -1.51
C SER A 67 25.69 -13.03 -0.85
N GLY A 68 26.60 -13.89 -1.28
CA GLY A 68 26.83 -15.21 -0.70
C GLY A 68 27.52 -16.18 -1.66
N SER A 69 27.74 -17.39 -1.18
CA SER A 69 28.28 -18.49 -1.99
C SER A 69 27.67 -19.82 -1.55
N ALA A 70 27.61 -20.77 -2.47
CA ALA A 70 27.19 -22.14 -2.24
C ALA A 70 28.12 -23.11 -3.01
N THR A 71 28.16 -24.38 -2.61
CA THR A 71 28.87 -25.42 -3.36
C THR A 71 27.89 -26.12 -4.28
N ALA A 72 28.22 -26.26 -5.55
CA ALA A 72 27.44 -27.02 -6.51
C ALA A 72 27.49 -28.52 -6.16
N ASP A 73 26.36 -29.21 -6.23
CA ASP A 73 26.23 -30.63 -6.00
C ASP A 73 26.85 -31.46 -7.14
N GLY A 74 26.79 -32.79 -7.01
CA GLY A 74 27.32 -33.72 -8.04
C GLY A 74 26.69 -33.58 -9.42
N SER A 75 25.53 -32.92 -9.51
CA SER A 75 24.78 -32.61 -10.75
C SER A 75 24.99 -31.17 -11.23
N GLY A 76 25.80 -30.38 -10.55
CA GLY A 76 26.07 -28.99 -10.86
C GLY A 76 24.96 -28.01 -10.44
N ASN A 77 24.14 -28.38 -9.46
CA ASN A 77 23.08 -27.51 -8.93
C ASN A 77 23.50 -26.89 -7.59
N PHE A 78 22.99 -25.70 -7.30
CA PHE A 78 23.11 -25.08 -5.98
C PHE A 78 21.82 -24.42 -5.53
N THR A 79 21.69 -24.22 -4.22
CA THR A 79 20.62 -23.42 -3.61
C THR A 79 21.25 -22.48 -2.57
N LEU A 80 20.85 -21.21 -2.57
CA LEU A 80 21.39 -20.20 -1.68
C LEU A 80 20.30 -19.19 -1.31
N ASP A 81 20.11 -18.95 -0.01
CA ASP A 81 19.25 -17.88 0.46
C ASP A 81 19.97 -16.54 0.45
N LEU A 82 19.36 -15.56 -0.19
CA LEU A 82 19.85 -14.20 -0.30
C LEU A 82 18.94 -13.24 0.48
N THR A 83 19.55 -12.19 1.02
CA THR A 83 18.82 -11.07 1.62
C THR A 83 19.07 -9.82 0.79
N VAL A 84 18.01 -9.16 0.33
CA VAL A 84 18.10 -7.89 -0.40
C VAL A 84 18.67 -6.81 0.51
N ALA A 85 19.67 -6.08 0.04
CA ALA A 85 20.29 -5.02 0.84
C ALA A 85 19.28 -3.97 1.30
N LYS A 86 19.41 -3.47 2.53
CA LYS A 86 18.56 -2.39 3.08
C LYS A 86 18.65 -1.12 2.24
N SER A 87 19.78 -0.84 1.63
CA SER A 87 20.05 0.32 0.77
C SER A 87 19.64 0.11 -0.68
N ALA A 88 19.12 -1.07 -1.06
CA ALA A 88 18.68 -1.32 -2.44
C ALA A 88 17.56 -0.36 -2.82
N GLN A 89 17.77 0.39 -3.90
CA GLN A 89 16.79 1.36 -4.40
C GLN A 89 15.66 0.64 -5.14
N PRO A 90 14.47 1.22 -5.24
CA PRO A 90 13.41 0.66 -6.07
C PRO A 90 13.84 0.53 -7.54
N GLY A 91 13.59 -0.63 -8.15
CA GLY A 91 13.98 -0.90 -9.54
C GLY A 91 14.44 -2.33 -9.77
N THR A 92 14.89 -2.59 -10.99
CA THR A 92 15.39 -3.91 -11.40
C THR A 92 16.87 -4.00 -11.12
N HIS A 93 17.27 -4.99 -10.34
CA HIS A 93 18.64 -5.28 -9.91
C HIS A 93 19.13 -6.56 -10.56
N ASN A 94 20.42 -6.61 -10.94
CA ASN A 94 21.04 -7.79 -11.52
C ASN A 94 21.51 -8.75 -10.41
N VAL A 95 21.17 -10.04 -10.55
CA VAL A 95 21.68 -11.11 -9.68
C VAL A 95 22.46 -12.08 -10.56
N GLN A 96 23.76 -12.25 -10.26
CA GLN A 96 24.65 -13.10 -11.04
C GLN A 96 25.27 -14.19 -10.19
N ALA A 97 25.23 -15.40 -10.69
CA ALA A 97 25.97 -16.56 -10.14
C ALA A 97 27.20 -16.84 -11.01
N THR A 98 28.35 -17.06 -10.38
CA THR A 98 29.62 -17.35 -11.08
C THR A 98 30.33 -18.52 -10.39
N GLY A 99 30.62 -19.57 -11.16
CA GLY A 99 31.44 -20.70 -10.71
C GLY A 99 32.91 -20.32 -10.69
N LEU A 100 33.57 -20.45 -9.54
CA LEU A 100 34.93 -19.97 -9.35
C LEU A 100 35.98 -20.83 -10.11
N ALA A 101 35.74 -22.11 -10.31
CA ALA A 101 36.65 -23.01 -11.00
C ALA A 101 36.40 -23.03 -12.52
N SER A 102 35.12 -23.07 -12.92
CA SER A 102 34.71 -23.15 -14.34
C SER A 102 34.69 -21.81 -15.06
N GLY A 103 34.50 -20.71 -14.32
CA GLY A 103 34.20 -19.40 -14.90
C GLY A 103 32.79 -19.29 -15.51
N LEU A 104 31.95 -20.33 -15.39
CA LEU A 104 30.58 -20.30 -15.88
C LEU A 104 29.77 -19.26 -15.13
N ALA A 105 29.00 -18.45 -15.84
CA ALA A 105 28.19 -17.40 -15.24
C ALA A 105 26.74 -17.44 -15.76
N ALA A 106 25.79 -17.15 -14.87
CA ALA A 106 24.38 -16.99 -15.20
C ALA A 106 23.83 -15.77 -14.48
N SER A 107 22.91 -15.06 -15.13
CA SER A 107 22.30 -13.84 -14.56
C SER A 107 20.78 -13.92 -14.62
N THR A 108 20.14 -13.30 -13.64
CA THR A 108 18.70 -13.07 -13.57
C THR A 108 18.45 -11.72 -12.92
N THR A 109 17.20 -11.30 -12.82
CA THR A 109 16.85 -10.01 -12.20
C THR A 109 15.95 -10.18 -10.99
N PHE A 110 16.14 -9.30 -10.00
CA PHE A 110 15.26 -9.12 -8.86
C PHE A 110 14.64 -7.71 -8.90
N LEU A 111 13.33 -7.59 -8.75
CA LEU A 111 12.64 -6.30 -8.68
C LEU A 111 12.52 -5.84 -7.23
N VAL A 112 13.30 -4.83 -6.84
CA VAL A 112 13.12 -4.16 -5.56
C VAL A 112 11.93 -3.21 -5.66
N GLN A 113 10.88 -3.50 -4.89
CA GLN A 113 9.68 -2.67 -4.82
C GLN A 113 8.99 -2.82 -3.48
N THR A 114 8.33 -1.75 -3.06
CA THR A 114 7.41 -1.73 -1.92
C THR A 114 5.98 -1.48 -2.41
N ASN A 115 5.01 -1.70 -1.51
CA ASN A 115 3.61 -1.45 -1.80
C ASN A 115 3.04 -0.48 -0.76
N TRP A 116 2.00 0.25 -1.16
CA TRP A 116 1.10 1.03 -0.30
C TRP A 116 -0.32 0.48 -0.51
N PRO A 117 -0.67 -0.67 0.09
CA PRO A 117 -1.78 -1.49 -0.38
C PRO A 117 -3.17 -0.97 0.01
N SER A 118 -3.27 0.03 0.87
CA SER A 118 -4.55 0.55 1.36
C SER A 118 -4.38 1.93 1.98
N PHE A 119 -5.48 2.58 2.32
CA PHE A 119 -5.47 3.79 3.14
C PHE A 119 -4.54 3.63 4.35
N LYS A 120 -3.61 4.57 4.54
CA LYS A 120 -2.59 4.55 5.60
C LYS A 120 -1.70 3.29 5.61
N ASN A 121 -1.46 2.68 4.45
CA ASN A 121 -0.49 1.62 4.17
C ASN A 121 -0.74 0.28 4.89
N SER A 122 -0.75 0.22 6.21
CA SER A 122 -0.78 -1.01 7.00
C SER A 122 -2.16 -1.31 7.60
N ALA A 123 -2.38 -2.54 8.07
CA ALA A 123 -3.60 -2.92 8.79
C ALA A 123 -3.77 -2.15 10.11
N ALA A 124 -2.68 -1.82 10.79
CA ALA A 124 -2.66 -0.97 12.00
C ALA A 124 -2.84 0.52 11.69
N ARG A 125 -2.92 0.90 10.40
CA ARG A 125 -3.14 2.27 9.92
C ARG A 125 -2.10 3.28 10.43
N THR A 126 -0.85 2.85 10.59
CA THR A 126 0.24 3.71 11.06
C THR A 126 0.72 4.72 10.02
N SER A 127 0.37 4.52 8.75
CA SER A 127 0.71 5.42 7.63
C SER A 127 2.22 5.57 7.39
N VAL A 128 2.98 4.48 7.57
CA VAL A 128 4.44 4.47 7.46
C VAL A 128 4.90 3.56 6.33
N ASN A 129 5.78 4.06 5.44
CA ASN A 129 6.60 3.22 4.57
C ASN A 129 8.03 3.13 5.14
N ALA A 130 8.31 2.04 5.85
CA ALA A 130 9.62 1.80 6.47
C ALA A 130 10.73 1.42 5.47
N PHE A 131 10.38 1.21 4.21
CA PHE A 131 11.30 0.75 3.15
C PHE A 131 11.57 1.83 2.09
N GLU A 132 10.92 3.01 2.19
CA GLU A 132 11.26 4.15 1.34
C GLU A 132 12.68 4.61 1.69
N ASN A 133 13.52 4.77 0.69
CA ASN A 133 14.93 5.14 0.85
C ASN A 133 15.44 5.98 -0.32
N THR A 134 14.51 6.44 -1.18
CA THR A 134 14.82 7.26 -2.38
C THR A 134 14.63 8.74 -2.10
N ILE A 135 13.48 9.10 -1.50
CA ILE A 135 13.16 10.49 -1.13
C ILE A 135 13.60 10.70 0.32
N THR A 136 14.60 11.53 0.52
CA THR A 136 15.24 11.79 1.81
C THR A 136 15.10 13.27 2.22
N THR A 137 15.43 13.60 3.44
CA THR A 137 15.46 15.01 3.90
C THR A 137 16.43 15.89 3.10
N SER A 138 17.46 15.32 2.47
CA SER A 138 18.45 16.05 1.68
C SER A 138 18.04 16.32 0.24
N ASN A 139 17.09 15.59 -0.31
CA ASN A 139 16.71 15.68 -1.72
C ASN A 139 15.21 16.01 -1.96
N ALA A 140 14.38 16.04 -0.92
CA ALA A 140 12.93 16.30 -1.04
C ALA A 140 12.58 17.60 -1.79
N THR A 141 13.44 18.64 -1.72
CA THR A 141 13.27 19.89 -2.48
C THR A 141 13.36 19.71 -4.00
N ARG A 142 13.85 18.57 -4.48
CA ARG A 142 13.92 18.23 -5.91
C ARG A 142 12.67 17.50 -6.42
N LEU A 143 11.70 17.23 -5.54
CA LEU A 143 10.42 16.67 -5.96
C LEU A 143 9.70 17.61 -6.92
N SER A 144 9.22 17.05 -8.02
CA SER A 144 8.48 17.79 -9.04
C SER A 144 7.44 16.90 -9.67
N LEU A 145 6.41 17.50 -10.27
CA LEU A 145 5.38 16.77 -11.00
C LEU A 145 6.01 15.90 -12.11
N ALA A 146 5.73 14.60 -12.06
CA ALA A 146 6.22 13.64 -13.01
C ALA A 146 5.16 13.29 -14.06
N TRP A 147 3.90 13.08 -13.63
CA TRP A 147 2.78 12.81 -14.51
C TRP A 147 1.46 12.94 -13.75
N GLN A 148 0.34 12.96 -14.48
CA GLN A 148 -1.02 13.02 -13.96
C GLN A 148 -1.86 11.89 -14.53
N GLY A 149 -2.78 11.33 -13.74
CA GLY A 149 -3.83 10.42 -14.21
C GLY A 149 -5.13 11.17 -14.45
N SER A 150 -5.78 10.99 -15.61
CA SER A 150 -7.07 11.61 -15.93
C SER A 150 -8.24 10.73 -15.51
N MET A 151 -9.22 11.31 -14.81
CA MET A 151 -10.45 10.66 -14.37
C MET A 151 -11.68 11.45 -14.84
N GLY A 152 -12.87 10.86 -14.70
CA GLY A 152 -14.11 11.47 -15.22
C GLY A 152 -14.71 12.53 -14.32
N ASP A 153 -14.39 12.51 -13.01
CA ASP A 153 -14.88 13.45 -12.02
C ASP A 153 -13.90 13.54 -10.84
N LEU A 154 -14.20 14.35 -9.85
CA LEU A 154 -13.36 14.67 -8.68
C LEU A 154 -12.81 13.43 -7.98
N VAL A 155 -11.61 13.58 -7.41
CA VAL A 155 -11.03 12.66 -6.44
C VAL A 155 -11.07 13.34 -5.08
N ASP A 156 -12.17 13.13 -4.37
CA ASP A 156 -12.35 13.66 -3.03
C ASP A 156 -12.37 12.49 -2.03
N PHE A 157 -11.68 12.63 -0.90
CA PHE A 157 -11.50 11.61 0.16
C PHE A 157 -10.77 10.32 -0.28
N SER A 158 -10.90 9.87 -1.54
CA SER A 158 -10.22 8.65 -1.98
C SER A 158 -8.72 8.86 -2.06
N SER A 159 -7.96 8.12 -1.24
CA SER A 159 -6.51 8.14 -1.22
C SER A 159 -5.94 7.01 -2.08
N PRO A 160 -4.85 7.23 -2.81
CA PRO A 160 -4.28 6.21 -3.69
C PRO A 160 -3.77 4.98 -2.94
N ALA A 161 -4.00 3.79 -3.50
CA ALA A 161 -3.30 2.56 -3.15
C ALA A 161 -2.35 2.17 -4.28
N VAL A 162 -1.12 1.76 -3.94
CA VAL A 162 -0.08 1.42 -4.93
C VAL A 162 0.41 0.00 -4.67
N VAL A 163 0.16 -0.90 -5.61
CA VAL A 163 0.54 -2.32 -5.46
C VAL A 163 1.06 -2.88 -6.78
N ASN A 164 2.25 -3.48 -6.74
CA ASN A 164 2.87 -4.15 -7.88
C ASN A 164 2.92 -3.28 -9.15
N GLY A 165 3.26 -2.00 -8.99
CA GLY A 165 3.39 -1.06 -10.10
C GLY A 165 2.07 -0.53 -10.67
N VAL A 166 0.94 -0.74 -9.97
CA VAL A 166 -0.37 -0.18 -10.33
C VAL A 166 -0.89 0.72 -9.21
N VAL A 167 -1.40 1.89 -9.57
CA VAL A 167 -2.06 2.84 -8.65
C VAL A 167 -3.56 2.71 -8.83
N TYR A 168 -4.29 2.57 -7.72
CA TYR A 168 -5.75 2.51 -7.68
C TYR A 168 -6.28 3.72 -6.92
N VAL A 169 -7.37 4.32 -7.42
CA VAL A 169 -8.05 5.46 -6.79
C VAL A 169 -9.51 5.51 -7.21
N GLY A 170 -10.38 5.91 -6.30
CA GLY A 170 -11.81 6.12 -6.56
C GLY A 170 -12.11 7.55 -7.03
N SER A 171 -13.22 7.75 -7.72
CA SER A 171 -13.68 9.04 -8.22
C SER A 171 -15.21 9.21 -8.04
N PHE A 172 -15.66 10.44 -7.96
CA PHE A 172 -17.09 10.82 -7.86
C PHE A 172 -17.90 10.42 -9.10
N ASP A 173 -17.27 10.09 -10.23
CA ASP A 173 -17.98 9.51 -11.37
C ASP A 173 -18.41 8.05 -11.16
N GLY A 174 -18.28 7.54 -9.93
CA GLY A 174 -18.62 6.17 -9.57
C GLY A 174 -17.66 5.13 -10.14
N LYS A 175 -16.41 5.49 -10.44
CA LYS A 175 -15.44 4.52 -10.95
C LYS A 175 -14.18 4.41 -10.08
N LEU A 176 -13.74 3.18 -9.91
CA LEU A 176 -12.38 2.85 -9.51
C LEU A 176 -11.49 2.91 -10.74
N TYR A 177 -10.39 3.64 -10.67
CA TYR A 177 -9.39 3.76 -11.73
C TYR A 177 -8.09 3.06 -11.35
N ALA A 178 -7.44 2.46 -12.34
CA ALA A 178 -6.13 1.82 -12.21
C ALA A 178 -5.15 2.41 -13.23
N PHE A 179 -4.02 2.95 -12.76
CA PHE A 179 -2.98 3.55 -13.60
C PHE A 179 -1.65 2.81 -13.44
N ASN A 180 -0.80 2.88 -14.47
CA ASN A 180 0.60 2.46 -14.33
C ASN A 180 1.34 3.42 -13.38
N ALA A 181 1.92 2.92 -12.30
CA ALA A 181 2.66 3.71 -11.32
C ALA A 181 3.90 4.42 -11.91
N ASN A 182 4.42 3.92 -13.04
CA ASN A 182 5.54 4.54 -13.75
C ASN A 182 5.10 5.64 -14.73
N GLY A 183 3.78 5.88 -14.88
CA GLY A 183 3.22 6.81 -15.86
C GLY A 183 3.04 6.17 -17.23
N CYS A 184 2.97 7.00 -18.28
CA CYS A 184 2.66 6.60 -19.65
C CYS A 184 3.72 7.05 -20.68
N GLY A 185 4.98 7.14 -20.27
CA GLY A 185 6.10 7.53 -21.12
C GLY A 185 6.26 9.06 -21.20
N ALA A 186 6.28 9.61 -22.43
CA ALA A 186 6.51 11.05 -22.65
C ALA A 186 5.25 11.91 -22.46
N GLN A 187 4.10 11.35 -22.10
CA GLN A 187 2.86 12.09 -21.91
C GLN A 187 2.73 12.55 -20.45
N ASP A 188 2.37 13.80 -20.25
CA ASP A 188 2.13 14.36 -18.91
C ASP A 188 0.81 13.88 -18.29
N ILE A 189 -0.18 13.54 -19.12
CA ILE A 189 -1.50 13.06 -18.69
C ILE A 189 -1.73 11.65 -19.20
N CYS A 190 -1.88 10.72 -18.24
CA CYS A 190 -2.03 9.30 -18.51
C CYS A 190 -3.50 8.86 -18.46
N GLN A 191 -3.86 7.97 -19.39
CA GLN A 191 -5.13 7.26 -19.36
C GLN A 191 -5.04 6.05 -18.43
N PRO A 192 -6.15 5.62 -17.80
CA PRO A 192 -6.15 4.44 -16.95
C PRO A 192 -5.90 3.15 -17.77
N LEU A 193 -5.24 2.19 -17.15
CA LEU A 193 -5.10 0.82 -17.66
C LEU A 193 -6.48 0.14 -17.77
N TRP A 194 -7.31 0.36 -16.77
CA TRP A 194 -8.69 -0.08 -16.72
C TRP A 194 -9.46 0.71 -15.65
N SER A 195 -10.79 0.64 -15.69
CA SER A 195 -11.69 1.17 -14.67
C SER A 195 -12.69 0.12 -14.23
N GLY A 196 -13.22 0.24 -13.00
CA GLY A 196 -14.31 -0.58 -12.47
C GLY A 196 -15.48 0.31 -12.09
N ALA A 197 -16.66 0.09 -12.69
CA ALA A 197 -17.85 0.90 -12.41
C ALA A 197 -18.59 0.40 -11.16
N THR A 198 -18.99 1.33 -10.30
CA THR A 198 -19.92 1.16 -9.19
C THR A 198 -21.27 1.81 -9.53
N GLY A 199 -22.20 1.88 -8.61
CA GLY A 199 -23.53 2.46 -8.85
C GLY A 199 -23.66 3.94 -8.47
N ASN A 200 -22.67 4.52 -7.77
CA ASN A 200 -22.64 5.91 -7.31
C ASN A 200 -21.22 6.31 -6.91
N ASP A 201 -21.04 7.54 -6.44
CA ASP A 201 -19.78 8.16 -6.04
C ASP A 201 -18.89 7.25 -5.17
N ILE A 202 -17.59 7.40 -5.34
CA ILE A 202 -16.57 6.71 -4.54
C ILE A 202 -15.76 7.73 -3.76
N THR A 203 -16.04 7.85 -2.47
CA THR A 203 -15.26 8.61 -1.49
C THR A 203 -14.31 7.71 -0.68
N SER A 204 -14.56 6.41 -0.69
CA SER A 204 -13.72 5.37 -0.07
C SER A 204 -12.37 5.26 -0.76
N SER A 205 -11.30 4.98 -0.01
CA SER A 205 -9.99 4.63 -0.58
C SER A 205 -9.91 3.13 -0.87
N PRO A 206 -9.25 2.71 -1.96
CA PRO A 206 -9.12 1.29 -2.28
C PRO A 206 -8.21 0.55 -1.31
N ALA A 207 -8.51 -0.75 -1.11
CA ALA A 207 -7.62 -1.70 -0.44
C ALA A 207 -7.32 -2.88 -1.36
N VAL A 208 -6.06 -3.25 -1.49
CA VAL A 208 -5.59 -4.30 -2.39
C VAL A 208 -5.01 -5.47 -1.60
N ALA A 209 -5.59 -6.64 -1.76
CA ALA A 209 -5.10 -7.85 -1.13
C ALA A 209 -5.34 -9.08 -2.03
N ASN A 210 -4.36 -9.98 -2.10
CA ASN A 210 -4.45 -11.25 -2.82
C ASN A 210 -4.96 -11.14 -4.27
N GLY A 211 -4.56 -10.06 -4.97
CA GLY A 211 -4.95 -9.83 -6.37
C GLY A 211 -6.36 -9.27 -6.56
N VAL A 212 -7.01 -8.80 -5.49
CA VAL A 212 -8.33 -8.16 -5.51
C VAL A 212 -8.25 -6.75 -4.94
N VAL A 213 -8.95 -5.80 -5.57
CA VAL A 213 -9.16 -4.43 -5.09
C VAL A 213 -10.55 -4.32 -4.49
N TYR A 214 -10.64 -3.89 -3.25
CA TYR A 214 -11.88 -3.65 -2.53
C TYR A 214 -12.11 -2.15 -2.39
N ILE A 215 -13.36 -1.69 -2.59
CA ILE A 215 -13.72 -0.28 -2.49
C ILE A 215 -15.20 -0.12 -2.12
N GLY A 216 -15.50 0.85 -1.28
CA GLY A 216 -16.87 1.22 -0.91
C GLY A 216 -17.44 2.24 -1.89
N SER A 217 -18.78 2.28 -2.04
CA SER A 217 -19.50 3.26 -2.85
C SER A 217 -20.72 3.80 -2.12
N ALA A 218 -21.11 5.01 -2.46
CA ALA A 218 -22.32 5.65 -1.95
C ALA A 218 -23.62 4.91 -2.37
N ASP A 219 -23.54 3.95 -3.30
CA ASP A 219 -24.66 3.09 -3.71
C ASP A 219 -24.95 1.94 -2.73
N HIS A 220 -24.42 2.01 -1.52
CA HIS A 220 -24.65 1.05 -0.44
C HIS A 220 -23.95 -0.30 -0.65
N LYS A 221 -22.83 -0.33 -1.40
CA LYS A 221 -22.10 -1.57 -1.67
C LYS A 221 -20.60 -1.47 -1.48
N LEU A 222 -20.06 -2.55 -0.98
CA LEU A 222 -18.64 -2.89 -1.09
C LEU A 222 -18.45 -3.64 -2.41
N TYR A 223 -17.45 -3.26 -3.20
CA TYR A 223 -17.08 -3.86 -4.48
C TYR A 223 -15.73 -4.55 -4.38
N ALA A 224 -15.59 -5.67 -5.07
CA ALA A 224 -14.34 -6.40 -5.23
C ALA A 224 -14.01 -6.54 -6.72
N PHE A 225 -12.90 -5.94 -7.19
CA PHE A 225 -12.45 -6.00 -8.58
C PHE A 225 -11.14 -6.77 -8.72
N PRO A 226 -10.88 -7.43 -9.88
CA PRO A 226 -9.58 -8.05 -10.12
C PRO A 226 -8.49 -6.97 -10.24
N ALA A 227 -7.44 -7.02 -9.40
CA ALA A 227 -6.39 -6.00 -9.38
C ALA A 227 -5.63 -5.89 -10.72
N LYS A 228 -5.46 -7.00 -11.44
CA LYS A 228 -4.83 -7.01 -12.78
C LYS A 228 -5.76 -6.52 -13.90
N GLY A 229 -7.00 -6.12 -13.56
CA GLY A 229 -8.03 -5.84 -14.54
C GLY A 229 -8.59 -7.12 -15.17
N CYS A 230 -9.37 -6.96 -16.24
CA CYS A 230 -10.14 -8.03 -16.87
C CYS A 230 -9.85 -8.16 -18.38
N GLY A 231 -8.80 -7.53 -18.88
CA GLY A 231 -8.48 -7.46 -20.30
C GLY A 231 -9.36 -6.51 -21.13
N LYS A 232 -10.22 -5.71 -20.47
CA LYS A 232 -11.06 -4.67 -21.06
C LYS A 232 -10.81 -3.33 -20.35
N SER A 233 -11.20 -2.22 -20.99
CA SER A 233 -11.09 -0.87 -20.40
C SER A 233 -12.00 -0.68 -19.18
N THR A 234 -13.14 -1.38 -19.11
CA THR A 234 -14.04 -1.36 -17.96
C THR A 234 -14.31 -2.78 -17.47
N CYS A 235 -14.06 -3.02 -16.19
CA CYS A 235 -14.22 -4.31 -15.55
C CYS A 235 -15.49 -4.39 -14.70
N ARG A 236 -16.11 -5.57 -14.67
CA ARG A 236 -17.17 -5.89 -13.71
C ARG A 236 -16.55 -6.36 -12.40
N PRO A 237 -17.23 -6.14 -11.26
CA PRO A 237 -16.78 -6.68 -9.99
C PRO A 237 -16.83 -8.22 -10.00
N LEU A 238 -15.95 -8.85 -9.25
CA LEU A 238 -15.95 -10.28 -8.94
C LEU A 238 -17.16 -10.63 -8.06
N TRP A 239 -17.42 -9.76 -7.09
CA TRP A 239 -18.58 -9.83 -6.19
C TRP A 239 -18.83 -8.47 -5.55
N THR A 240 -20.00 -8.30 -4.95
CA THR A 240 -20.40 -7.12 -4.16
C THR A 240 -20.93 -7.55 -2.80
N GLY A 241 -20.77 -6.71 -1.77
CA GLY A 241 -21.37 -6.88 -0.46
C GLY A 241 -22.34 -5.72 -0.18
N SER A 242 -23.60 -5.99 0.19
CA SER A 242 -24.58 -4.95 0.45
C SER A 242 -24.54 -4.47 1.89
N THR A 243 -24.64 -3.15 2.09
CA THR A 243 -24.84 -2.46 3.37
C THR A 243 -26.22 -1.82 3.41
N GLY A 244 -26.66 -1.34 4.58
CA GLY A 244 -27.97 -0.72 4.73
C GLY A 244 -28.04 0.75 4.26
N SER A 245 -26.87 1.41 4.10
CA SER A 245 -26.74 2.78 3.56
C SER A 245 -25.40 2.94 2.86
N GLY A 246 -25.12 4.15 2.33
CA GLY A 246 -23.87 4.47 1.63
C GLY A 246 -22.62 4.13 2.44
N ILE A 247 -21.58 3.71 1.74
CA ILE A 247 -20.23 3.63 2.28
C ILE A 247 -19.54 4.92 1.84
N LEU A 248 -19.48 5.88 2.77
CA LEU A 248 -18.89 7.20 2.54
C LEU A 248 -17.64 7.32 3.41
N GLU A 249 -16.50 7.65 2.79
CA GLU A 249 -15.20 7.92 3.44
C GLU A 249 -14.56 6.70 4.12
N SER A 250 -15.37 5.79 4.73
CA SER A 250 -14.82 4.56 5.30
C SER A 250 -14.12 3.72 4.23
N SER A 251 -12.83 3.46 4.43
CA SER A 251 -12.01 2.70 3.51
C SER A 251 -11.85 1.25 3.98
N PRO A 252 -11.95 0.24 3.09
CA PRO A 252 -11.87 -1.16 3.47
C PRO A 252 -10.57 -1.49 4.18
N LEU A 253 -10.66 -2.33 5.20
CA LEU A 253 -9.53 -3.00 5.82
C LEU A 253 -9.58 -4.48 5.48
N VAL A 254 -8.53 -5.01 4.89
CA VAL A 254 -8.44 -6.44 4.56
C VAL A 254 -7.39 -7.11 5.42
N VAL A 255 -7.82 -8.04 6.26
CA VAL A 255 -6.92 -8.81 7.13
C VAL A 255 -7.48 -10.20 7.40
N ASN A 256 -6.61 -11.21 7.41
CA ASN A 256 -6.96 -12.62 7.69
C ASN A 256 -8.14 -13.16 6.85
N GLY A 257 -8.23 -12.75 5.57
CA GLY A 257 -9.30 -13.19 4.67
C GLY A 257 -10.66 -12.52 4.89
N VAL A 258 -10.73 -11.45 5.69
CA VAL A 258 -11.96 -10.68 5.96
C VAL A 258 -11.77 -9.23 5.53
N VAL A 259 -12.81 -8.65 4.93
CA VAL A 259 -12.91 -7.22 4.61
C VAL A 259 -13.84 -6.56 5.62
N TYR A 260 -13.34 -5.55 6.33
CA TYR A 260 -14.09 -4.75 7.30
C TYR A 260 -14.37 -3.37 6.72
N ILE A 261 -15.59 -2.84 6.95
CA ILE A 261 -15.98 -1.52 6.47
C ILE A 261 -17.12 -0.94 7.31
N GLY A 262 -17.11 0.39 7.47
CA GLY A 262 -18.19 1.14 8.09
C GLY A 262 -19.22 1.63 7.07
N SER A 263 -20.44 1.92 7.54
CA SER A 263 -21.53 2.47 6.70
C SER A 263 -22.30 3.55 7.46
N PHE A 264 -22.96 4.41 6.69
CA PHE A 264 -23.86 5.47 7.21
C PHE A 264 -25.11 4.93 7.90
N ASP A 265 -25.44 3.63 7.78
CA ASP A 265 -26.53 2.98 8.51
C ASP A 265 -26.18 2.68 9.98
N LYS A 266 -25.04 3.20 10.48
CA LYS A 266 -24.52 2.98 11.84
C LYS A 266 -24.04 1.55 12.07
N LYS A 267 -23.76 0.79 11.01
CA LYS A 267 -23.27 -0.56 11.13
C LYS A 267 -21.85 -0.70 10.63
N PHE A 268 -21.15 -1.55 11.32
CA PHE A 268 -19.84 -2.07 10.93
C PHE A 268 -20.02 -3.46 10.34
N TYR A 269 -19.42 -3.72 9.21
CA TYR A 269 -19.60 -4.92 8.41
C TYR A 269 -18.30 -5.70 8.24
N ALA A 270 -18.39 -7.02 8.28
CA ALA A 270 -17.30 -7.94 7.96
C ALA A 270 -17.74 -8.89 6.83
N PHE A 271 -17.03 -8.89 5.69
CA PHE A 271 -17.29 -9.76 4.55
C PHE A 271 -16.13 -10.71 4.31
N ALA A 272 -16.39 -11.90 3.76
CA ALA A 272 -15.33 -12.79 3.29
C ALA A 272 -14.61 -12.15 2.10
N ALA A 273 -13.29 -11.99 2.18
CA ALA A 273 -12.48 -11.39 1.11
C ALA A 273 -12.53 -12.21 -0.20
N SER A 274 -12.66 -13.53 -0.09
CA SER A 274 -12.84 -14.43 -1.24
C SER A 274 -14.22 -14.33 -1.92
N GLY A 275 -15.15 -13.56 -1.33
CA GLY A 275 -16.56 -13.59 -1.71
C GLY A 275 -17.27 -14.83 -1.18
N CYS A 276 -18.44 -15.12 -1.71
CA CYS A 276 -19.35 -16.16 -1.23
C CYS A 276 -19.79 -17.14 -2.34
N GLY A 277 -19.14 -17.10 -3.51
CA GLY A 277 -19.54 -17.90 -4.67
C GLY A 277 -20.74 -17.33 -5.46
N SER A 278 -21.28 -16.19 -5.04
CA SER A 278 -22.37 -15.45 -5.71
C SER A 278 -21.93 -14.03 -6.06
N SER A 279 -22.64 -13.36 -6.95
CA SER A 279 -22.34 -11.97 -7.34
C SER A 279 -22.59 -10.96 -6.23
N THR A 280 -23.48 -11.29 -5.28
CA THR A 280 -23.76 -10.45 -4.09
C THR A 280 -23.64 -11.30 -2.84
N CYS A 281 -22.85 -10.84 -1.87
CA CYS A 281 -22.53 -11.57 -0.66
C CYS A 281 -23.15 -10.90 0.58
N ASN A 282 -23.62 -11.73 1.51
CA ASN A 282 -24.00 -11.28 2.84
C ASN A 282 -22.74 -11.12 3.72
N PRO A 283 -22.77 -10.23 4.72
CA PRO A 283 -21.69 -10.13 5.69
C PRO A 283 -21.58 -11.41 6.53
N LEU A 284 -20.36 -11.75 6.95
CA LEU A 284 -20.08 -12.80 7.93
C LEU A 284 -20.70 -12.44 9.29
N TRP A 285 -20.56 -11.18 9.65
CA TRP A 285 -21.17 -10.59 10.84
C TRP A 285 -21.27 -9.06 10.68
N THR A 286 -22.12 -8.46 11.49
CA THR A 286 -22.29 -7.01 11.61
C THR A 286 -22.20 -6.57 13.05
N ALA A 287 -21.94 -5.30 13.31
CA ALA A 287 -22.07 -4.68 14.62
C ALA A 287 -22.73 -3.31 14.48
N THR A 288 -23.46 -2.87 15.49
CA THR A 288 -24.16 -1.58 15.48
C THR A 288 -23.43 -0.59 16.40
N THR A 289 -23.22 0.64 15.92
CA THR A 289 -22.71 1.78 16.69
C THR A 289 -23.86 2.77 16.97
N GLY A 290 -23.63 3.77 17.80
CA GLY A 290 -24.65 4.78 18.10
C GLY A 290 -24.81 5.83 17.00
N GLY A 291 -23.78 6.07 16.18
CA GLY A 291 -23.74 7.03 15.08
C GLY A 291 -23.31 6.43 13.75
N GLN A 292 -23.31 7.21 12.70
CA GLN A 292 -22.80 6.85 11.37
C GLN A 292 -21.30 6.55 11.44
N ILE A 293 -20.81 5.70 10.53
CA ILE A 293 -19.40 5.32 10.47
C ILE A 293 -18.79 5.82 9.16
N THR A 294 -18.07 6.92 9.24
CA THR A 294 -17.21 7.47 8.18
C THR A 294 -15.74 7.10 8.40
N SER A 295 -15.40 6.75 9.62
CA SER A 295 -14.07 6.31 10.03
C SER A 295 -13.64 5.01 9.32
N SER A 296 -12.39 4.97 8.85
CA SER A 296 -11.78 3.76 8.28
C SER A 296 -11.25 2.85 9.38
N PRO A 297 -11.55 1.54 9.38
CA PRO A 297 -11.14 0.64 10.47
C PRO A 297 -9.63 0.40 10.50
N ALA A 298 -9.10 0.11 11.71
CA ALA A 298 -7.74 -0.35 11.97
C ALA A 298 -7.73 -1.71 12.68
N PHE A 299 -6.67 -2.49 12.53
CA PHE A 299 -6.53 -3.80 13.14
C PHE A 299 -5.19 -3.94 13.87
N ALA A 300 -5.24 -4.50 15.07
CA ALA A 300 -4.06 -4.98 15.79
C ALA A 300 -4.44 -6.10 16.76
N ALA A 301 -3.56 -7.10 16.91
CA ALA A 301 -3.67 -8.17 17.91
C ALA A 301 -5.05 -8.87 17.97
N GLY A 302 -5.69 -9.11 16.82
CA GLY A 302 -7.00 -9.78 16.77
C GLY A 302 -8.22 -8.87 17.01
N VAL A 303 -8.01 -7.56 17.18
CA VAL A 303 -9.07 -6.57 17.44
C VAL A 303 -9.16 -5.60 16.27
N VAL A 304 -10.39 -5.28 15.85
CA VAL A 304 -10.69 -4.23 14.87
C VAL A 304 -11.26 -3.03 15.59
N TYR A 305 -10.73 -1.85 15.30
CA TYR A 305 -11.12 -0.57 15.89
C TYR A 305 -11.75 0.31 14.83
N VAL A 306 -12.83 1.01 15.21
CA VAL A 306 -13.51 1.96 14.30
C VAL A 306 -14.12 3.11 15.12
N GLY A 307 -14.01 4.33 14.61
CA GLY A 307 -14.65 5.51 15.16
C GLY A 307 -16.09 5.64 14.68
N SER A 308 -16.93 6.31 15.44
CA SER A 308 -18.33 6.58 15.11
C SER A 308 -18.71 8.03 15.41
N GLN A 309 -19.66 8.56 14.67
CA GLN A 309 -20.16 9.93 14.86
C GLN A 309 -20.92 10.11 16.19
N ASP A 310 -21.16 9.05 16.98
CA ASP A 310 -21.64 9.16 18.35
C ASP A 310 -20.57 9.53 19.38
N GLY A 311 -19.34 9.83 18.90
CA GLY A 311 -18.21 10.20 19.73
C GLY A 311 -17.49 9.03 20.40
N LYS A 312 -17.74 7.81 19.94
CA LYS A 312 -17.07 6.62 20.50
C LYS A 312 -16.14 5.94 19.53
N LEU A 313 -15.03 5.47 20.06
CA LEU A 313 -14.21 4.43 19.47
C LEU A 313 -14.74 3.06 19.91
N TYR A 314 -14.95 2.16 18.96
CA TYR A 314 -15.43 0.81 19.16
C TYR A 314 -14.32 -0.20 18.87
N ALA A 315 -14.21 -1.23 19.71
CA ALA A 315 -13.29 -2.35 19.52
C ALA A 315 -14.06 -3.66 19.41
N PHE A 316 -13.86 -4.40 18.32
CA PHE A 316 -14.54 -5.67 18.05
C PHE A 316 -13.53 -6.80 17.90
N ASN A 317 -13.92 -8.03 18.25
CA ASN A 317 -13.16 -9.20 17.89
C ASN A 317 -13.16 -9.38 16.36
N ALA A 318 -11.99 -9.39 15.74
CA ALA A 318 -11.88 -9.52 14.29
C ALA A 318 -12.45 -10.84 13.76
N SER A 319 -12.39 -11.91 14.54
CA SER A 319 -12.99 -13.21 14.19
C SER A 319 -14.52 -13.24 14.32
N GLY A 320 -15.14 -12.14 14.78
CA GLY A 320 -16.55 -12.08 15.11
C GLY A 320 -16.83 -12.68 16.49
N CYS A 321 -18.09 -13.00 16.75
CA CYS A 321 -18.58 -13.45 18.05
C CYS A 321 -19.37 -14.76 17.96
N GLY A 322 -19.34 -15.46 16.83
CA GLY A 322 -20.13 -16.67 16.58
C GLY A 322 -21.61 -16.41 16.25
N ALA A 323 -22.03 -15.13 16.19
CA ALA A 323 -23.38 -14.71 15.80
C ALA A 323 -23.32 -13.74 14.59
N SER A 324 -24.46 -13.52 13.93
CA SER A 324 -24.56 -12.58 12.81
C SER A 324 -24.45 -11.10 13.23
N THR A 325 -24.69 -10.79 14.49
CA THR A 325 -24.53 -9.44 15.07
C THR A 325 -23.68 -9.52 16.33
N CYS A 326 -22.61 -8.73 16.37
CA CYS A 326 -21.65 -8.74 17.46
C CYS A 326 -21.71 -7.47 18.31
N SER A 327 -21.51 -7.63 19.61
CA SER A 327 -21.28 -6.51 20.53
C SER A 327 -19.79 -6.15 20.56
N PRO A 328 -19.44 -4.88 20.87
CA PRO A 328 -18.05 -4.50 21.06
C PRO A 328 -17.44 -5.20 22.29
N LEU A 329 -16.13 -5.46 22.23
CA LEU A 329 -15.35 -5.90 23.39
C LEU A 329 -15.30 -4.79 24.45
N TRP A 330 -15.13 -3.58 23.99
CA TRP A 330 -15.14 -2.35 24.77
C TRP A 330 -15.39 -1.15 23.86
N THR A 331 -15.77 -0.03 24.44
CA THR A 331 -15.86 1.27 23.77
C THR A 331 -14.98 2.29 24.52
N ALA A 332 -14.60 3.37 23.86
CA ALA A 332 -13.95 4.50 24.51
C ALA A 332 -14.62 5.81 24.07
N GLN A 333 -14.76 6.73 25.01
CA GLN A 333 -15.47 7.99 24.80
C GLN A 333 -14.46 9.08 24.42
N ALA A 334 -14.64 9.67 23.24
CA ALA A 334 -14.09 10.97 22.87
C ALA A 334 -15.07 12.08 23.27
N GLY A 335 -14.64 13.33 23.28
CA GLY A 335 -15.50 14.44 23.71
C GLY A 335 -16.58 14.85 22.70
N SER A 336 -16.39 14.53 21.41
CA SER A 336 -17.35 14.79 20.32
C SER A 336 -17.28 13.72 19.25
N SER A 337 -17.98 13.93 18.14
CA SER A 337 -18.03 12.99 16.98
C SER A 337 -16.65 12.65 16.46
N ILE A 338 -16.45 11.37 16.14
CA ILE A 338 -15.30 10.90 15.37
C ILE A 338 -15.74 10.83 13.90
N VAL A 339 -15.41 11.88 13.14
CA VAL A 339 -15.77 12.03 11.72
C VAL A 339 -14.51 11.86 10.89
N GLU A 340 -14.52 10.99 9.88
CA GLU A 340 -13.42 10.69 8.96
C GLU A 340 -12.16 10.11 9.63
N SER A 341 -11.81 10.56 10.85
CA SER A 341 -10.60 10.10 11.54
C SER A 341 -10.60 8.59 11.74
N GLY A 342 -9.79 7.88 10.93
CA GLY A 342 -9.53 6.45 11.08
C GLY A 342 -8.49 6.22 12.18
N PRO A 343 -8.73 5.26 13.11
CA PRO A 343 -7.78 4.96 14.16
C PRO A 343 -6.39 4.57 13.62
N ALA A 344 -5.35 4.82 14.40
CA ALA A 344 -4.02 4.25 14.21
C ALA A 344 -3.64 3.47 15.46
N VAL A 345 -3.03 2.28 15.29
CA VAL A 345 -2.63 1.45 16.43
C VAL A 345 -1.12 1.24 16.42
N SER A 346 -0.47 1.60 17.52
CA SER A 346 0.97 1.40 17.67
C SER A 346 1.32 1.15 19.14
N ASN A 347 2.19 0.16 19.38
CA ASN A 347 2.71 -0.16 20.72
C ASN A 347 1.62 -0.28 21.81
N GLY A 348 0.47 -0.91 21.47
CA GLY A 348 -0.62 -1.12 22.40
C GLY A 348 -1.50 0.10 22.70
N ILE A 349 -1.35 1.18 21.91
CA ILE A 349 -2.16 2.39 22.02
C ILE A 349 -2.91 2.63 20.71
N VAL A 350 -4.19 3.00 20.81
CA VAL A 350 -5.04 3.43 19.70
C VAL A 350 -5.17 4.95 19.73
N TYR A 351 -4.90 5.60 18.62
CA TYR A 351 -5.00 7.06 18.45
C TYR A 351 -6.14 7.38 17.50
N VAL A 352 -6.94 8.40 17.79
CA VAL A 352 -8.03 8.88 16.95
C VAL A 352 -8.30 10.36 17.18
N GLY A 353 -8.60 11.09 16.12
CA GLY A 353 -9.02 12.50 16.20
C GLY A 353 -10.51 12.63 16.46
N SER A 354 -10.92 13.76 17.03
CA SER A 354 -12.32 14.07 17.31
C SER A 354 -12.64 15.54 16.95
N PHE A 355 -13.91 15.82 16.70
CA PHE A 355 -14.39 17.18 16.38
C PHE A 355 -14.41 18.13 17.56
N ASP A 356 -14.05 17.69 18.77
CA ASP A 356 -13.88 18.52 19.96
C ASP A 356 -12.48 19.15 20.09
N LYS A 357 -11.66 19.07 19.04
CA LYS A 357 -10.30 19.64 18.97
C LYS A 357 -9.19 18.79 19.57
N ASP A 358 -9.48 17.54 19.95
CA ASP A 358 -8.51 16.70 20.63
C ASP A 358 -8.15 15.45 19.81
N LEU A 359 -6.86 15.12 19.85
CA LEU A 359 -6.34 13.80 19.55
C LEU A 359 -6.43 12.94 20.82
N TYR A 360 -7.05 11.80 20.72
CA TYR A 360 -7.24 10.84 21.82
C TYR A 360 -6.31 9.65 21.71
N ALA A 361 -5.76 9.20 22.82
CA ALA A 361 -4.96 7.98 22.94
C ALA A 361 -5.60 7.03 23.94
N PHE A 362 -5.95 5.81 23.51
CA PHE A 362 -6.60 4.80 24.35
C PHE A 362 -5.75 3.53 24.41
N ASN A 363 -5.90 2.76 25.51
CA ASN A 363 -5.29 1.44 25.59
C ASN A 363 -5.95 0.47 24.60
N ALA A 364 -5.17 -0.11 23.67
CA ALA A 364 -5.67 -1.02 22.65
C ALA A 364 -6.27 -2.31 23.23
N ALA A 365 -5.81 -2.77 24.40
CA ALA A 365 -6.38 -3.92 25.10
C ALA A 365 -7.68 -3.59 25.87
N GLY A 366 -8.10 -2.32 25.89
CA GLY A 366 -9.20 -1.84 26.71
C GLY A 366 -8.74 -1.53 28.15
N CYS A 367 -9.69 -1.39 29.06
CA CYS A 367 -9.46 -0.97 30.45
C CYS A 367 -10.10 -1.89 31.47
N GLY A 368 -10.60 -3.06 31.08
CA GLY A 368 -11.33 -3.98 31.93
C GLY A 368 -12.78 -3.55 32.23
N GLN A 369 -13.25 -2.46 31.61
CA GLN A 369 -14.62 -1.95 31.68
C GLN A 369 -15.23 -1.83 30.28
N SER A 370 -16.56 -1.71 30.20
CA SER A 370 -17.27 -1.55 28.91
C SER A 370 -16.97 -0.24 28.20
N THR A 371 -16.63 0.84 28.95
CA THR A 371 -16.28 2.16 28.40
C THR A 371 -14.98 2.65 29.04
N CYS A 372 -13.99 2.94 28.21
CA CYS A 372 -12.66 3.36 28.65
C CYS A 372 -12.45 4.86 28.53
N GLN A 373 -11.67 5.41 29.45
CA GLN A 373 -11.16 6.79 29.39
C GLN A 373 -9.85 6.84 28.61
N PRO A 374 -9.48 7.98 28.04
CA PRO A 374 -8.20 8.14 27.35
C PRO A 374 -7.02 8.03 28.33
N LEU A 375 -5.91 7.50 27.83
CA LEU A 375 -4.62 7.53 28.53
C LEU A 375 -4.09 8.96 28.61
N TRP A 376 -4.26 9.69 27.52
CA TRP A 376 -3.94 11.11 27.38
C TRP A 376 -4.70 11.69 26.18
N THR A 377 -4.82 13.03 26.16
CA THR A 377 -5.32 13.81 25.02
C THR A 377 -4.29 14.80 24.55
N GLY A 378 -4.30 15.15 23.26
CA GLY A 378 -3.48 16.20 22.67
C GLY A 378 -4.36 17.27 22.07
N THR A 379 -4.31 18.49 22.61
CA THR A 379 -5.16 19.58 22.13
C THR A 379 -4.59 20.19 20.85
N THR A 380 -5.45 20.32 19.85
CA THR A 380 -5.18 20.92 18.53
C THR A 380 -6.07 22.14 18.29
N GLY A 381 -6.33 22.51 17.05
CA GLY A 381 -7.26 23.58 16.64
C GLY A 381 -8.72 23.13 16.56
N PRO A 382 -9.56 23.70 15.67
CA PRO A 382 -11.02 23.66 15.77
C PRO A 382 -11.66 22.28 15.70
N PHE A 383 -11.13 21.35 14.89
CA PHE A 383 -11.60 19.96 14.77
C PHE A 383 -10.51 19.07 14.19
N VAL A 384 -10.53 17.78 14.52
CA VAL A 384 -9.58 16.80 13.99
C VAL A 384 -10.34 15.75 13.20
N SER A 385 -10.49 15.93 11.90
CA SER A 385 -10.96 14.91 10.95
C SER A 385 -9.81 14.10 10.36
N SER A 386 -8.61 14.66 10.33
CA SER A 386 -7.38 13.96 9.92
C SER A 386 -7.19 12.65 10.70
N SER A 387 -6.83 11.59 9.99
CA SER A 387 -6.48 10.31 10.63
C SER A 387 -5.02 10.34 11.11
N PRO A 388 -4.72 9.96 12.37
CA PRO A 388 -3.36 10.02 12.90
C PRO A 388 -2.38 9.11 12.14
N ALA A 389 -1.15 9.55 11.92
CA ALA A 389 -0.02 8.70 11.53
C ALA A 389 0.91 8.49 12.73
N VAL A 390 1.53 7.30 12.85
CA VAL A 390 2.40 7.00 14.00
C VAL A 390 3.73 6.42 13.53
N ALA A 391 4.80 7.13 13.80
CA ALA A 391 6.15 6.70 13.44
C ALA A 391 7.18 7.14 14.49
N ASN A 392 8.16 6.30 14.78
CA ASN A 392 9.32 6.61 15.63
C ASN A 392 8.96 7.24 16.98
N GLY A 393 7.84 6.80 17.59
CA GLY A 393 7.38 7.33 18.89
C GLY A 393 6.67 8.69 18.83
N ILE A 394 6.31 9.16 17.63
CA ILE A 394 5.57 10.39 17.39
C ILE A 394 4.24 10.06 16.71
N VAL A 395 3.16 10.75 17.11
CA VAL A 395 1.86 10.79 16.45
C VAL A 395 1.73 12.11 15.70
N TYR A 396 1.38 12.06 14.45
CA TYR A 396 1.18 13.20 13.57
C TYR A 396 -0.29 13.33 13.20
N VAL A 397 -0.84 14.53 13.21
CA VAL A 397 -2.24 14.81 12.87
C VAL A 397 -2.41 16.24 12.36
N GLY A 398 -3.31 16.45 11.42
CA GLY A 398 -3.73 17.78 10.96
C GLY A 398 -5.04 18.23 11.61
N ASP A 399 -5.36 19.51 11.50
CA ASP A 399 -6.59 20.09 11.99
C ASP A 399 -7.32 20.99 10.97
N GLY A 400 -8.44 21.55 11.39
CA GLY A 400 -9.26 22.45 10.58
C GLY A 400 -8.68 23.85 10.38
N ASP A 401 -7.62 24.27 11.11
CA ASP A 401 -7.00 25.59 11.07
C ASP A 401 -5.65 25.61 10.33
N SER A 402 -5.40 24.65 9.46
CA SER A 402 -4.16 24.56 8.67
C SER A 402 -2.93 24.25 9.50
N LEU A 403 -3.09 23.76 10.71
CA LEU A 403 -1.97 23.37 11.55
C LEU A 403 -1.78 21.85 11.53
N PHE A 404 -0.51 21.48 11.58
CA PHE A 404 -0.04 20.12 11.62
C PHE A 404 0.69 19.90 12.95
N TYR A 405 0.33 18.86 13.69
CA TYR A 405 0.80 18.63 15.04
C TYR A 405 1.57 17.33 15.14
N ALA A 406 2.62 17.33 15.96
CA ALA A 406 3.40 16.16 16.33
C ALA A 406 3.40 15.99 17.85
N PHE A 407 2.85 14.88 18.34
CA PHE A 407 2.79 14.55 19.77
C PHE A 407 3.66 13.34 20.09
N ARG A 408 4.15 13.21 21.33
CA ARG A 408 4.78 11.99 21.80
C ARG A 408 3.72 10.86 21.86
N ALA A 409 3.97 9.75 21.19
CA ALA A 409 3.04 8.64 21.14
C ALA A 409 2.77 8.03 22.54
N ALA A 410 3.77 7.98 23.41
CA ALA A 410 3.61 7.53 24.81
C ALA A 410 2.92 8.56 25.72
N GLY A 411 2.58 9.75 25.20
CA GLY A 411 2.09 10.86 26.01
C GLY A 411 3.22 11.66 26.67
N CYS A 412 2.84 12.51 27.61
CA CYS A 412 3.74 13.45 28.28
C CYS A 412 3.78 13.28 29.82
N GLY A 413 3.15 12.24 30.35
CA GLY A 413 3.00 12.03 31.80
C GLY A 413 1.85 12.82 32.44
N SER A 414 1.06 13.56 31.64
CA SER A 414 -0.14 14.31 32.07
C SER A 414 -1.36 13.85 31.26
N ALA A 415 -2.57 14.13 31.73
CA ALA A 415 -3.80 13.79 31.04
C ALA A 415 -3.94 14.54 29.69
N THR A 416 -3.46 15.78 29.62
CA THR A 416 -3.42 16.60 28.41
C THR A 416 -1.99 16.93 28.05
N CYS A 417 -1.62 16.72 26.79
CA CYS A 417 -0.28 16.90 26.27
C CYS A 417 -0.22 18.02 25.22
N SER A 418 0.85 18.81 25.29
CA SER A 418 1.20 19.76 24.22
C SER A 418 1.97 19.04 23.11
N PRO A 419 1.90 19.52 21.86
CA PRO A 419 2.70 18.98 20.76
C PRO A 419 4.21 19.22 21.01
N VAL A 420 5.03 18.31 20.50
CA VAL A 420 6.50 18.46 20.48
C VAL A 420 6.89 19.58 19.52
N TRP A 421 6.18 19.65 18.40
CA TRP A 421 6.28 20.74 17.43
C TRP A 421 4.96 20.83 16.64
N THR A 422 4.72 22.01 16.05
CA THR A 422 3.63 22.26 15.11
C THR A 422 4.20 22.68 13.77
N GLY A 423 3.48 22.39 12.70
CA GLY A 423 3.84 22.78 11.33
C GLY A 423 2.72 23.54 10.65
N GLN A 424 3.06 24.40 9.69
CA GLN A 424 2.11 25.18 8.91
C GLN A 424 2.63 25.42 7.50
N ALA A 425 1.72 25.51 6.51
CA ALA A 425 2.06 25.90 5.17
C ALA A 425 2.67 27.31 5.08
N ILE A 426 3.44 27.53 4.03
CA ILE A 426 3.88 28.87 3.65
C ILE A 426 2.91 29.40 2.59
N GLY A 427 2.19 30.46 2.88
CA GLY A 427 1.24 31.12 1.96
C GLY A 427 -0.23 30.94 2.35
N ALA A 428 -1.11 30.64 1.38
CA ALA A 428 -2.52 30.43 1.64
C ALA A 428 -2.73 29.19 2.51
N GLN A 429 -3.59 29.30 3.49
CA GLN A 429 -3.86 28.27 4.49
C GLN A 429 -5.22 27.64 4.26
N ALA A 430 -5.32 26.33 4.44
CA ALA A 430 -6.57 25.58 4.36
C ALA A 430 -6.54 24.38 5.33
N ALA A 431 -7.69 23.84 5.68
CA ALA A 431 -7.80 22.70 6.57
C ALA A 431 -6.93 21.51 6.12
N ILE A 432 -6.34 20.83 7.07
CA ILE A 432 -5.57 19.60 6.89
C ILE A 432 -6.45 18.43 7.34
N THR A 433 -7.27 17.92 6.44
CA THR A 433 -8.17 16.79 6.68
C THR A 433 -7.56 15.45 6.28
N SER A 434 -6.53 15.49 5.43
CA SER A 434 -5.81 14.27 4.98
C SER A 434 -5.06 13.58 6.12
N ALA A 435 -4.89 12.25 6.01
CA ALA A 435 -3.99 11.50 6.87
C ALA A 435 -2.53 11.74 6.45
N PRO A 436 -1.60 12.04 7.38
CA PRO A 436 -0.19 12.16 7.07
C PRO A 436 0.40 10.82 6.60
N ALA A 437 1.40 10.87 5.73
CA ALA A 437 2.23 9.73 5.35
C ALA A 437 3.67 9.93 5.83
N VAL A 438 4.29 8.91 6.39
CA VAL A 438 5.66 8.98 6.92
C VAL A 438 6.57 8.04 6.13
N ALA A 439 7.68 8.56 5.62
CA ALA A 439 8.66 7.78 4.88
C ALA A 439 10.05 8.43 5.00
N ASP A 440 11.07 7.65 5.28
CA ASP A 440 12.50 8.02 5.38
C ASP A 440 12.78 9.37 6.10
N GLY A 441 12.20 9.54 7.29
CA GLY A 441 12.40 10.74 8.11
C GLY A 441 11.62 11.97 7.62
N LEU A 442 10.72 11.81 6.66
CA LEU A 442 9.83 12.84 6.16
C LEU A 442 8.38 12.54 6.51
N VAL A 443 7.57 13.61 6.70
CA VAL A 443 6.12 13.55 6.83
C VAL A 443 5.49 14.35 5.69
N TYR A 444 4.58 13.73 4.98
CA TYR A 444 3.82 14.32 3.88
C TYR A 444 2.38 14.51 4.31
N VAL A 445 1.81 15.67 4.08
CA VAL A 445 0.43 15.98 4.44
C VAL A 445 -0.19 16.92 3.41
N SER A 446 -1.45 16.68 3.06
CA SER A 446 -2.17 17.50 2.07
C SER A 446 -3.09 18.51 2.75
N GLU A 447 -3.10 19.72 2.25
CA GLU A 447 -4.07 20.78 2.56
C GLU A 447 -5.18 20.85 1.52
N ASN A 448 -6.38 21.29 1.93
CA ASN A 448 -7.55 21.40 1.05
C ASN A 448 -7.40 22.42 -0.09
N ASN A 449 -6.37 23.24 -0.07
CA ASN A 449 -6.05 24.22 -1.13
C ASN A 449 -5.22 23.66 -2.29
N GLY A 450 -4.99 22.34 -2.35
CA GLY A 450 -4.20 21.71 -3.41
C GLY A 450 -2.70 21.60 -3.10
N MET A 451 -2.29 21.76 -1.87
CA MET A 451 -0.88 21.73 -1.47
C MET A 451 -0.53 20.44 -0.73
N VAL A 452 0.57 19.80 -1.12
CA VAL A 452 1.19 18.73 -0.32
C VAL A 452 2.44 19.29 0.35
N MET A 453 2.42 19.36 1.66
CA MET A 453 3.55 19.81 2.47
C MET A 453 4.44 18.64 2.86
N VAL A 454 5.75 18.86 2.86
CA VAL A 454 6.76 17.87 3.27
C VAL A 454 7.58 18.43 4.43
N PHE A 455 7.46 17.83 5.60
CA PHE A 455 8.19 18.22 6.81
C PHE A 455 9.27 17.21 7.19
N ASN A 456 10.27 17.64 7.94
CA ASN A 456 11.13 16.72 8.67
C ASN A 456 10.33 16.08 9.81
N ALA A 457 10.29 14.74 9.88
CA ALA A 457 9.56 14.01 10.90
C ALA A 457 10.03 14.31 12.33
N ASN A 458 11.29 14.72 12.50
CA ASN A 458 11.86 15.10 13.79
C ASN A 458 11.63 16.58 14.14
N GLY A 459 10.88 17.32 13.29
CA GLY A 459 10.72 18.77 13.42
C GLY A 459 11.93 19.57 12.92
N CYS A 460 12.03 20.81 13.30
CA CYS A 460 13.03 21.77 12.81
C CYS A 460 13.94 22.33 13.93
N GLY A 461 13.89 21.75 15.13
CA GLY A 461 14.63 22.22 16.30
C GLY A 461 13.93 23.34 17.09
N THR A 462 12.76 23.78 16.64
CA THR A 462 11.89 24.76 17.33
C THR A 462 10.48 24.17 17.50
N SER A 463 9.64 24.82 18.31
CA SER A 463 8.25 24.41 18.52
C SER A 463 7.34 24.66 17.32
N PHE A 464 7.77 25.48 16.35
CA PHE A 464 7.00 25.81 15.14
C PHE A 464 7.88 25.67 13.90
N CYS A 465 7.41 24.86 12.93
CA CYS A 465 8.17 24.47 11.76
C CYS A 465 7.46 24.82 10.46
N PHE A 466 8.25 25.18 9.44
CA PHE A 466 7.80 25.28 8.05
C PHE A 466 8.18 24.02 7.28
N PRO A 467 7.47 23.69 6.18
CA PRO A 467 7.80 22.54 5.37
C PRO A 467 9.14 22.72 4.65
N ILE A 468 9.85 21.62 4.42
CA ILE A 468 11.09 21.58 3.61
C ILE A 468 10.76 21.94 2.16
N THR A 469 9.61 21.47 1.66
CA THR A 469 9.10 21.76 0.32
C THR A 469 7.58 21.67 0.31
N GLN A 470 6.97 22.30 -0.69
CA GLN A 470 5.55 22.29 -0.96
C GLN A 470 5.34 21.87 -2.43
N LEU A 471 4.49 20.89 -2.66
CA LEU A 471 4.14 20.37 -3.98
C LEU A 471 2.73 20.89 -4.32
N LEU A 472 2.59 21.53 -5.46
CA LEU A 472 1.33 22.19 -5.87
C LEU A 472 0.60 21.33 -6.92
N THR A 473 -0.69 21.15 -6.76
CA THR A 473 -1.60 20.58 -7.75
C THR A 473 -2.16 21.70 -8.61
N LEU A 474 -1.41 22.20 -9.56
CA LEU A 474 -1.76 23.12 -10.67
C LEU A 474 -3.12 23.87 -10.51
N ASN A 475 -3.35 24.57 -9.35
CA ASN A 475 -4.60 25.27 -8.98
C ASN A 475 -5.84 24.38 -8.71
N GLU A 476 -5.67 23.10 -8.49
CA GLU A 476 -6.75 22.20 -8.06
C GLU A 476 -6.72 22.01 -6.53
N GLN A 477 -7.90 21.81 -5.95
CA GLN A 477 -8.03 21.51 -4.52
C GLN A 477 -7.68 20.04 -4.25
N ILE A 478 -7.13 19.75 -3.08
CA ILE A 478 -7.02 18.39 -2.54
C ILE A 478 -7.96 18.32 -1.36
N VAL A 479 -9.13 17.72 -1.56
CA VAL A 479 -10.07 17.54 -0.45
C VAL A 479 -9.86 16.15 0.12
N SER A 480 -9.23 16.08 1.31
CA SER A 480 -9.05 14.88 2.14
C SER A 480 -8.32 13.68 1.50
N SER A 481 -7.84 13.76 0.24
CA SER A 481 -7.00 12.70 -0.33
C SER A 481 -5.62 12.68 0.37
N SER A 482 -5.28 11.56 0.98
CA SER A 482 -4.04 11.40 1.72
C SER A 482 -2.90 10.95 0.82
N PRO A 483 -1.67 11.46 1.00
CA PRO A 483 -0.53 11.05 0.21
C PRO A 483 -0.20 9.57 0.39
N ALA A 484 0.18 8.89 -0.70
CA ALA A 484 0.85 7.60 -0.67
C ALA A 484 2.29 7.78 -1.13
N VAL A 485 3.26 7.34 -0.31
CA VAL A 485 4.70 7.53 -0.59
C VAL A 485 5.35 6.18 -0.74
N VAL A 486 5.76 5.86 -1.96
CA VAL A 486 6.29 4.53 -2.28
C VAL A 486 7.14 4.52 -3.55
N ASN A 487 8.26 3.79 -3.51
CA ASN A 487 9.19 3.62 -4.63
C ASN A 487 9.67 4.96 -5.24
N GLY A 488 10.05 5.91 -4.39
CA GLY A 488 10.54 7.21 -4.82
C GLY A 488 9.47 8.12 -5.43
N SER A 489 8.20 7.88 -5.15
CA SER A 489 7.07 8.64 -5.70
C SER A 489 6.08 9.02 -4.63
N VAL A 490 5.47 10.21 -4.78
CA VAL A 490 4.36 10.71 -3.97
C VAL A 490 3.11 10.78 -4.86
N TYR A 491 2.05 10.09 -4.45
CA TYR A 491 0.76 10.02 -5.15
C TYR A 491 -0.31 10.73 -4.32
N VAL A 492 -1.14 11.56 -4.95
CA VAL A 492 -2.28 12.24 -4.30
C VAL A 492 -3.39 12.48 -5.31
N GLY A 493 -4.64 12.33 -4.87
CA GLY A 493 -5.82 12.71 -5.64
C GLY A 493 -6.11 14.20 -5.52
N SER A 494 -6.77 14.79 -6.51
CA SER A 494 -7.23 16.18 -6.47
C SER A 494 -8.60 16.36 -7.10
N ALA A 495 -9.21 17.51 -6.81
CA ALA A 495 -10.51 17.90 -7.29
C ALA A 495 -10.45 19.32 -7.86
N ASN A 496 -10.81 19.51 -9.13
CA ASN A 496 -11.04 20.84 -9.69
C ASN A 496 -12.54 21.15 -9.63
N GLN A 497 -12.93 22.07 -8.73
CA GLN A 497 -14.32 22.48 -8.56
C GLN A 497 -14.69 23.70 -9.43
N ASN A 498 -13.70 24.37 -10.05
CA ASN A 498 -13.90 25.67 -10.72
C ASN A 498 -14.09 25.58 -12.24
N GLU A 499 -13.76 24.43 -12.84
CA GLU A 499 -14.02 24.12 -14.26
C GLU A 499 -14.89 22.86 -14.35
N ALA A 500 -15.17 22.33 -15.53
CA ALA A 500 -15.88 21.06 -15.66
C ALA A 500 -15.21 20.01 -14.74
N PRO A 501 -15.95 19.31 -13.86
CA PRO A 501 -15.39 18.50 -12.81
C PRO A 501 -14.41 17.47 -13.39
N ILE A 502 -13.13 17.71 -13.23
CA ILE A 502 -12.04 16.83 -13.70
C ILE A 502 -11.20 16.47 -12.50
N GLY A 503 -11.23 15.21 -12.09
CA GLY A 503 -10.34 14.69 -11.08
C GLY A 503 -9.00 14.30 -11.69
N ARG A 504 -7.95 14.49 -10.90
CA ARG A 504 -6.58 14.12 -11.26
C ARG A 504 -5.94 13.28 -10.17
N LEU A 505 -5.13 12.33 -10.61
CA LEU A 505 -4.10 11.71 -9.77
C LEU A 505 -2.78 12.43 -10.08
N TYR A 506 -2.20 13.11 -9.11
CA TYR A 506 -0.89 13.76 -9.22
C TYR A 506 0.20 12.84 -8.72
N VAL A 507 1.31 12.77 -9.46
CA VAL A 507 2.46 11.95 -9.08
C VAL A 507 3.73 12.78 -9.17
N TYR A 508 4.43 12.89 -8.03
CA TYR A 508 5.69 13.62 -7.92
C TYR A 508 6.85 12.64 -7.76
N LYS A 509 7.98 12.95 -8.39
CA LYS A 509 9.24 12.19 -8.30
C LYS A 509 10.43 13.15 -8.20
N LEU A 510 11.58 12.62 -7.80
CA LEU A 510 12.84 13.38 -7.86
C LEU A 510 13.23 13.64 -9.32
N ARG A 511 13.66 14.86 -9.60
CA ARG A 511 14.32 15.26 -10.87
C ARG A 511 15.82 15.27 -10.74
#